data_1cd9ea69c7a076b79cee480883054da7
#
_entry.id   1cd9ea69c7a076b79cee480883054da7
#
_cell.length_a   1.000
_cell.length_b   1.000
_cell.length_c   1.000
_cell.angle_alpha   90.00
_cell.angle_beta   90.00
_cell.angle_gamma   90.00
#
_symmetry.space_group_name_H-M   'P 1'
#
loop_
_entity.id
_entity.type
_entity.pdbx_description
1 polymer ?
#
loop_
_entity_poly.entity_id
_entity_poly.type
_entity_poly.pdbx_seq_one_letter_code
_entity_poly.pdbx_strand_id
1 'polypeptide(L)'
;EKVYGMSKPYINNSQLIVVPKDSDIKTLADLKGRIVAVQDDSTGSYLLEQPANKDLAAGLKEIRKYPDFAAIYMELDNKRVDAAIVDAVLARGYYDKKKPDTYRILDENMGDEVVAIAFRKDDKEFRERIDKAMDEMKKDGTCKKISEKWMGADITVYDK
;
A
#
# COMPACT_ATOMS: atom_id res chain seq x y z
N GLU A 1 -6.21 -17.95 7.07
CA GLU A 1 -7.53 -18.24 7.74
C GLU A 1 -7.54 -19.51 8.60
N LYS A 2 -6.78 -20.56 8.26
CA LYS A 2 -6.77 -21.81 9.05
C LYS A 2 -6.09 -21.70 10.42
N VAL A 3 -5.18 -20.73 10.58
CA VAL A 3 -4.35 -20.61 11.79
C VAL A 3 -4.80 -19.46 12.69
N TYR A 4 -5.36 -18.39 12.12
CA TYR A 4 -5.77 -17.19 12.83
C TYR A 4 -7.27 -16.91 12.65
N GLY A 5 -7.89 -16.23 13.64
CA GLY A 5 -9.15 -15.54 13.48
C GLY A 5 -8.89 -14.15 12.89
N MET A 6 -9.66 -13.73 11.90
CA MET A 6 -9.54 -12.39 11.30
C MET A 6 -10.74 -11.55 11.68
N SER A 7 -10.53 -10.25 11.97
CA SER A 7 -11.61 -9.27 12.08
C SER A 7 -12.28 -9.03 10.72
N LYS A 8 -13.36 -8.28 10.72
CA LYS A 8 -13.82 -7.61 9.50
C LYS A 8 -12.71 -6.71 8.97
N PRO A 9 -12.60 -6.52 7.64
CA PRO A 9 -11.69 -5.54 7.06
C PRO A 9 -12.06 -4.12 7.53
N TYR A 10 -11.05 -3.27 7.75
CA TYR A 10 -11.30 -1.91 8.22
C TYR A 10 -10.60 -0.81 7.41
N ILE A 11 -9.57 -1.16 6.66
CA ILE A 11 -8.83 -0.23 5.77
C ILE A 11 -8.72 -0.84 4.37
N ASN A 12 -9.04 -0.02 3.35
CA ASN A 12 -8.61 -0.29 1.98
C ASN A 12 -7.15 0.09 1.84
N ASN A 13 -6.37 -0.80 1.30
CA ASN A 13 -4.99 -0.57 0.93
C ASN A 13 -4.81 -0.87 -0.56
N SER A 14 -3.83 -0.24 -1.18
CA SER A 14 -3.47 -0.46 -2.57
C SER A 14 -1.97 -0.44 -2.69
N GLN A 15 -1.43 -1.19 -3.62
CA GLN A 15 -0.02 -1.12 -3.96
C GLN A 15 0.18 -0.04 -5.02
N LEU A 16 0.67 1.12 -4.59
CA LEU A 16 0.81 2.32 -5.41
C LEU A 16 2.18 2.38 -6.07
N ILE A 17 2.22 3.02 -7.24
CA ILE A 17 3.48 3.36 -7.88
C ILE A 17 3.85 4.79 -7.50
N VAL A 18 4.99 4.95 -6.84
CA VAL A 18 5.56 6.23 -6.46
C VAL A 18 6.74 6.54 -7.36
N VAL A 19 6.76 7.74 -7.91
CA VAL A 19 7.83 8.25 -8.78
C VAL A 19 8.28 9.64 -8.32
N PRO A 20 9.50 10.09 -8.64
CA PRO A 20 9.89 11.49 -8.48
C PRO A 20 8.89 12.42 -9.17
N LYS A 21 8.65 13.61 -8.62
CA LYS A 21 7.64 14.55 -9.14
C LYS A 21 7.89 14.94 -10.60
N ASP A 22 9.16 15.08 -10.97
CA ASP A 22 9.65 15.44 -12.31
C ASP A 22 9.76 14.24 -13.26
N SER A 23 9.35 13.04 -12.83
CA SER A 23 9.41 11.83 -13.65
C SER A 23 8.48 11.89 -14.86
N ASP A 24 8.93 11.36 -15.99
CA ASP A 24 8.14 11.16 -17.21
C ASP A 24 7.19 9.96 -17.17
N ILE A 25 7.34 9.07 -16.16
CA ILE A 25 6.49 7.89 -15.95
C ILE A 25 5.09 8.34 -15.49
N LYS A 26 4.04 8.04 -16.27
CA LYS A 26 2.65 8.43 -15.99
C LYS A 26 1.72 7.24 -15.81
N THR A 27 2.06 6.10 -16.41
CA THR A 27 1.26 4.87 -16.43
C THR A 27 2.11 3.66 -16.07
N LEU A 28 1.48 2.51 -15.78
CA LEU A 28 2.20 1.24 -15.59
C LEU A 28 3.00 0.84 -16.84
N ALA A 29 2.51 1.18 -18.03
CA ALA A 29 3.21 0.88 -19.29
C ALA A 29 4.56 1.62 -19.41
N ASP A 30 4.68 2.81 -18.84
CA ASP A 30 5.91 3.62 -18.85
C ASP A 30 7.01 3.04 -17.95
N LEU A 31 6.69 2.05 -17.12
CA LEU A 31 7.68 1.31 -16.32
C LEU A 31 8.57 0.39 -17.17
N LYS A 32 8.21 0.14 -18.43
CA LYS A 32 9.02 -0.67 -19.33
C LYS A 32 10.42 -0.10 -19.47
N GLY A 33 11.43 -0.94 -19.24
CA GLY A 33 12.85 -0.55 -19.27
C GLY A 33 13.32 0.27 -18.07
N ARG A 34 12.49 0.46 -17.04
CA ARG A 34 12.82 1.21 -15.81
C ARG A 34 13.29 0.29 -14.69
N ILE A 35 13.99 0.87 -13.73
CA ILE A 35 14.40 0.21 -12.48
C ILE A 35 13.34 0.50 -11.43
N VAL A 36 12.70 -0.55 -10.93
CA VAL A 36 11.62 -0.45 -9.94
C VAL A 36 12.07 -1.03 -8.61
N ALA A 37 11.91 -0.25 -7.54
CA ALA A 37 12.18 -0.66 -6.17
C ALA A 37 10.93 -1.25 -5.51
N VAL A 38 11.12 -2.26 -4.68
CA VAL A 38 10.06 -2.88 -3.88
C VAL A 38 10.64 -3.36 -2.56
N GLN A 39 9.83 -3.35 -1.49
CA GLN A 39 10.25 -3.98 -0.24
C GLN A 39 10.25 -5.50 -0.42
N ASP A 40 11.29 -6.15 0.08
CA ASP A 40 11.38 -7.61 0.08
C ASP A 40 10.26 -8.23 0.93
N ASP A 41 9.77 -9.40 0.53
CA ASP A 41 8.68 -10.13 1.18
C ASP A 41 7.38 -9.30 1.41
N SER A 42 7.17 -8.24 0.61
CA SER A 42 5.96 -7.39 0.66
C SER A 42 4.88 -7.85 -0.34
N THR A 43 3.66 -7.33 -0.15
CA THR A 43 2.58 -7.51 -1.14
C THR A 43 3.01 -7.00 -2.52
N GLY A 44 3.72 -5.87 -2.60
CA GLY A 44 4.24 -5.34 -3.86
C GLY A 44 5.20 -6.29 -4.56
N SER A 45 6.12 -6.92 -3.80
CA SER A 45 7.02 -7.97 -4.32
C SER A 45 6.24 -9.18 -4.81
N TYR A 46 5.27 -9.65 -4.02
CA TYR A 46 4.42 -10.78 -4.38
C TYR A 46 3.60 -10.51 -5.65
N LEU A 47 3.04 -9.31 -5.81
CA LEU A 47 2.24 -8.96 -6.99
C LEU A 47 3.05 -8.98 -8.29
N LEU A 48 4.32 -8.58 -8.26
CA LEU A 48 5.21 -8.66 -9.43
C LEU A 48 5.45 -10.10 -9.89
N GLU A 49 5.36 -11.07 -8.98
CA GLU A 49 5.55 -12.49 -9.28
C GLU A 49 4.27 -13.18 -9.79
N GLN A 50 3.11 -12.50 -9.70
CA GLN A 50 1.84 -13.07 -10.12
C GLN A 50 1.70 -13.14 -11.66
N PRO A 51 1.03 -14.17 -12.19
CA PRO A 51 0.81 -14.33 -13.63
C PRO A 51 0.18 -13.10 -14.30
N ALA A 52 -0.72 -12.39 -13.60
CA ALA A 52 -1.37 -11.19 -14.12
C ALA A 52 -0.39 -10.03 -14.37
N ASN A 53 0.74 -9.98 -13.68
CA ASN A 53 1.75 -8.92 -13.78
C ASN A 53 3.04 -9.39 -14.47
N LYS A 54 3.04 -10.61 -15.03
CA LYS A 54 4.22 -11.22 -15.63
C LYS A 54 4.82 -10.38 -16.77
N ASP A 55 3.99 -9.83 -17.63
CA ASP A 55 4.44 -9.02 -18.76
C ASP A 55 5.03 -7.67 -18.28
N LEU A 56 4.41 -7.06 -17.27
CA LEU A 56 4.93 -5.88 -16.63
C LEU A 56 6.31 -6.17 -16.00
N ALA A 57 6.41 -7.20 -15.18
CA ALA A 57 7.66 -7.58 -14.52
C ALA A 57 8.77 -7.91 -15.51
N ALA A 58 8.47 -8.64 -16.58
CA ALA A 58 9.42 -8.97 -17.63
C ALA A 58 9.84 -7.75 -18.48
N GLY A 59 9.00 -6.72 -18.54
CA GLY A 59 9.29 -5.46 -19.22
C GLY A 59 10.19 -4.52 -18.45
N LEU A 60 10.34 -4.68 -17.13
CA LEU A 60 11.21 -3.87 -16.30
C LEU A 60 12.69 -4.12 -16.64
N LYS A 61 13.51 -3.08 -16.52
CA LYS A 61 14.96 -3.25 -16.65
C LYS A 61 15.54 -4.03 -15.47
N GLU A 62 15.04 -3.74 -14.27
CA GLU A 62 15.51 -4.35 -13.02
C GLU A 62 14.45 -4.18 -11.93
N ILE A 63 14.27 -5.19 -11.08
CA ILE A 63 13.52 -5.12 -9.84
C ILE A 63 14.54 -5.14 -8.71
N ARG A 64 14.58 -4.07 -7.91
CA ARG A 64 15.47 -3.99 -6.74
C ARG A 64 14.67 -4.16 -5.46
N LYS A 65 15.04 -5.18 -4.69
CA LYS A 65 14.45 -5.48 -3.40
C LYS A 65 15.23 -4.81 -2.27
N TYR A 66 14.50 -4.18 -1.34
CA TYR A 66 15.07 -3.47 -0.18
C TYR A 66 14.43 -3.96 1.12
N PRO A 67 15.12 -3.88 2.27
CA PRO A 67 14.60 -4.38 3.53
C PRO A 67 13.43 -3.54 4.07
N ASP A 68 13.38 -2.25 3.73
CA ASP A 68 12.36 -1.33 4.20
C ASP A 68 12.10 -0.18 3.22
N PHE A 69 11.01 0.54 3.45
CA PHE A 69 10.60 1.66 2.61
C PHE A 69 11.50 2.89 2.77
N ALA A 70 12.20 3.07 3.90
CA ALA A 70 13.11 4.19 4.06
C ALA A 70 14.29 4.07 3.09
N ALA A 71 14.83 2.86 2.92
CA ALA A 71 15.85 2.56 1.93
C ALA A 71 15.34 2.83 0.49
N ILE A 72 14.11 2.41 0.18
CA ILE A 72 13.50 2.64 -1.13
C ILE A 72 13.42 4.14 -1.46
N TYR A 73 12.91 4.95 -0.53
CA TYR A 73 12.79 6.40 -0.76
C TYR A 73 14.15 7.09 -0.86
N MET A 74 15.16 6.59 -0.12
CA MET A 74 16.52 7.08 -0.25
C MET A 74 17.10 6.81 -1.66
N GLU A 75 16.77 5.68 -2.25
CA GLU A 75 17.20 5.34 -3.61
C GLU A 75 16.44 6.14 -4.68
N LEU A 76 15.15 6.46 -4.46
CA LEU A 76 14.40 7.40 -5.29
C LEU A 76 15.01 8.81 -5.24
N ASP A 77 15.33 9.33 -4.04
CA ASP A 77 15.98 10.64 -3.86
C ASP A 77 17.32 10.72 -4.58
N ASN A 78 18.09 9.63 -4.54
CA ASN A 78 19.40 9.55 -5.21
C ASN A 78 19.29 9.20 -6.70
N LYS A 79 18.08 9.08 -7.26
CA LYS A 79 17.81 8.73 -8.67
C LYS A 79 18.48 7.41 -9.11
N ARG A 80 18.61 6.47 -8.17
CA ARG A 80 19.15 5.13 -8.43
C ARG A 80 18.10 4.12 -8.83
N VAL A 81 16.83 4.45 -8.58
CA VAL A 81 15.63 3.76 -9.07
C VAL A 81 14.68 4.78 -9.68
N ASP A 82 13.90 4.36 -10.65
CA ASP A 82 13.00 5.24 -11.40
C ASP A 82 11.61 5.32 -10.76
N ALA A 83 11.18 4.25 -10.13
CA ALA A 83 9.88 4.11 -9.47
C ALA A 83 9.97 3.15 -8.27
N ALA A 84 8.97 3.22 -7.40
CA ALA A 84 8.80 2.30 -6.28
C ALA A 84 7.36 1.80 -6.18
N ILE A 85 7.20 0.54 -5.77
CA ILE A 85 5.91 -0.02 -5.37
C ILE A 85 5.80 0.09 -3.86
N VAL A 86 4.78 0.79 -3.38
CA VAL A 86 4.64 1.17 -1.97
C VAL A 86 3.18 1.05 -1.53
N ASP A 87 2.97 0.62 -0.29
CA ASP A 87 1.66 0.65 0.36
C ASP A 87 1.04 2.05 0.37
N ALA A 88 -0.24 2.15 0.01
CA ALA A 88 -0.98 3.41 0.01
C ALA A 88 -0.98 4.11 1.37
N VAL A 89 -1.12 3.32 2.45
CA VAL A 89 -1.08 3.82 3.83
C VAL A 89 0.26 4.50 4.11
N LEU A 90 1.36 3.89 3.68
CA LEU A 90 2.70 4.41 3.90
C LEU A 90 3.01 5.59 2.98
N ALA A 91 2.68 5.50 1.69
CA ALA A 91 2.92 6.55 0.72
C ALA A 91 2.19 7.84 1.13
N ARG A 92 0.87 7.76 1.37
CA ARG A 92 0.03 8.91 1.69
C ARG A 92 0.19 9.39 3.15
N GLY A 93 0.27 8.47 4.10
CA GLY A 93 0.31 8.80 5.53
C GLY A 93 1.65 9.34 6.02
N TYR A 94 2.74 8.91 5.45
CA TYR A 94 4.07 9.22 5.94
C TYR A 94 4.89 10.09 4.99
N TYR A 95 5.06 9.67 3.74
CA TYR A 95 6.00 10.33 2.83
C TYR A 95 5.45 11.60 2.20
N ASP A 96 4.18 11.65 1.83
CA ASP A 96 3.55 12.88 1.33
C ASP A 96 3.60 14.01 2.37
N LYS A 97 3.50 13.66 3.67
CA LYS A 97 3.57 14.65 4.76
C LYS A 97 4.99 15.09 5.08
N LYS A 98 5.98 14.19 4.99
CA LYS A 98 7.38 14.53 5.31
C LYS A 98 8.10 15.27 4.19
N LYS A 99 7.75 14.97 2.94
CA LYS A 99 8.38 15.55 1.75
C LYS A 99 7.30 15.95 0.73
N PRO A 100 6.44 16.92 1.07
CA PRO A 100 5.41 17.38 0.16
C PRO A 100 6.05 17.81 -1.16
N ASP A 101 5.38 17.51 -2.26
CA ASP A 101 5.82 17.89 -3.61
C ASP A 101 7.13 17.25 -4.12
N THR A 102 7.67 16.24 -3.45
CA THR A 102 8.89 15.54 -3.90
C THR A 102 8.56 14.36 -4.81
N TYR A 103 7.45 13.69 -4.53
CA TYR A 103 7.01 12.51 -5.26
C TYR A 103 5.62 12.71 -5.85
N ARG A 104 5.30 11.84 -6.80
CA ARG A 104 3.97 11.71 -7.40
C ARG A 104 3.55 10.25 -7.36
N ILE A 105 2.30 10.02 -7.07
CA ILE A 105 1.65 8.70 -7.13
C ILE A 105 0.96 8.62 -8.49
N LEU A 106 1.09 7.49 -9.19
CA LEU A 106 0.35 7.24 -10.42
C LEU A 106 -1.13 7.02 -10.12
N ASP A 107 -2.00 7.32 -11.08
CA ASP A 107 -3.43 7.03 -10.98
C ASP A 107 -3.71 5.51 -11.04
N GLU A 108 -2.86 4.77 -11.74
CA GLU A 108 -2.89 3.31 -11.80
C GLU A 108 -2.16 2.71 -10.59
N ASN A 109 -2.63 1.56 -10.10
CA ASN A 109 -2.02 0.81 -9.01
C ASN A 109 -1.75 -0.65 -9.42
N MET A 110 -1.00 -1.38 -8.59
CA MET A 110 -0.66 -2.79 -8.83
C MET A 110 -1.71 -3.77 -8.29
N GLY A 111 -2.71 -3.29 -7.58
CA GLY A 111 -3.78 -4.08 -7.00
C GLY A 111 -4.26 -3.52 -5.67
N ASP A 112 -5.49 -3.86 -5.33
CA ASP A 112 -6.14 -3.46 -4.10
C ASP A 112 -6.13 -4.63 -3.11
N GLU A 113 -5.93 -4.29 -1.85
CA GLU A 113 -6.03 -5.22 -0.72
C GLU A 113 -6.79 -4.58 0.42
N VAL A 114 -7.16 -5.38 1.41
CA VAL A 114 -7.80 -4.90 2.63
C VAL A 114 -6.98 -5.32 3.86
N VAL A 115 -6.96 -4.45 4.85
CA VAL A 115 -6.31 -4.73 6.13
C VAL A 115 -7.34 -5.19 7.14
N ALA A 116 -7.01 -6.26 7.88
CA ALA A 116 -7.80 -6.80 8.97
C ALA A 116 -6.89 -7.12 10.16
N ILE A 117 -7.48 -7.20 11.36
CA ILE A 117 -6.75 -7.53 12.58
C ILE A 117 -6.73 -9.05 12.74
N ALA A 118 -5.54 -9.63 12.96
CA ALA A 118 -5.38 -11.04 13.23
C ALA A 118 -5.46 -11.32 14.74
N PHE A 119 -6.22 -12.35 15.13
CA PHE A 119 -6.40 -12.84 16.49
C PHE A 119 -5.95 -14.28 16.60
N ARG A 120 -5.66 -14.75 17.82
CA ARG A 120 -5.60 -16.18 18.07
C ARG A 120 -6.95 -16.83 17.73
N LYS A 121 -6.90 -18.02 17.20
CA LYS A 121 -8.11 -18.73 16.72
C LYS A 121 -9.21 -18.85 17.77
N ASP A 122 -8.81 -19.00 19.03
CA ASP A 122 -9.72 -19.22 20.15
C ASP A 122 -10.23 -17.92 20.78
N ASP A 123 -9.68 -16.75 20.43
CA ASP A 123 -10.07 -15.43 20.95
C ASP A 123 -11.36 -14.90 20.26
N LYS A 124 -12.38 -15.74 20.09
CA LYS A 124 -13.60 -15.39 19.35
C LYS A 124 -14.35 -14.22 19.98
N GLU A 125 -14.57 -14.26 21.29
CA GLU A 125 -15.28 -13.20 22.02
C GLU A 125 -14.55 -11.86 21.90
N PHE A 126 -13.23 -11.85 22.04
CA PHE A 126 -12.46 -10.63 21.90
C PHE A 126 -12.53 -10.07 20.48
N ARG A 127 -12.44 -10.91 19.46
CA ARG A 127 -12.62 -10.52 18.06
C ARG A 127 -13.98 -9.88 17.82
N GLU A 128 -15.07 -10.51 18.29
CA GLU A 128 -16.43 -9.98 18.13
C GLU A 128 -16.61 -8.63 18.81
N ARG A 129 -15.99 -8.43 19.98
CA ARG A 129 -15.99 -7.13 20.67
C ARG A 129 -15.26 -6.04 19.88
N ILE A 130 -14.13 -6.38 19.26
CA ILE A 130 -13.38 -5.46 18.40
C ILE A 130 -14.20 -5.15 17.14
N ASP A 131 -14.74 -6.15 16.46
CA ASP A 131 -15.58 -5.94 15.28
C ASP A 131 -16.78 -5.02 15.58
N LYS A 132 -17.44 -5.23 16.71
CA LYS A 132 -18.54 -4.38 17.16
C LYS A 132 -18.09 -2.93 17.41
N ALA A 133 -16.96 -2.72 18.11
CA ALA A 133 -16.43 -1.40 18.36
C ALA A 133 -16.05 -0.69 17.04
N MET A 134 -15.44 -1.41 16.10
CA MET A 134 -15.13 -0.88 14.77
C MET A 134 -16.39 -0.50 13.99
N ASP A 135 -17.45 -1.30 14.06
CA ASP A 135 -18.73 -1.00 13.42
C ASP A 135 -19.37 0.28 14.02
N GLU A 136 -19.28 0.45 15.35
CA GLU A 136 -19.76 1.66 16.04
C GLU A 136 -18.95 2.90 15.60
N MET A 137 -17.62 2.80 15.55
CA MET A 137 -16.73 3.88 15.10
C MET A 137 -16.91 4.22 13.61
N LYS A 138 -17.29 3.26 12.78
CA LYS A 138 -17.67 3.53 11.38
C LYS A 138 -18.98 4.31 11.30
N LYS A 139 -19.99 3.91 12.09
CA LYS A 139 -21.32 4.55 12.10
C LYS A 139 -21.29 6.00 12.63
N ASP A 140 -20.50 6.28 13.65
CA ASP A 140 -20.39 7.63 14.23
C ASP A 140 -19.40 8.54 13.49
N GLY A 141 -18.71 8.02 12.46
CA GLY A 141 -17.75 8.73 11.64
C GLY A 141 -16.36 8.88 12.25
N THR A 142 -16.08 8.23 13.37
CA THR A 142 -14.76 8.26 14.02
C THR A 142 -13.69 7.67 13.11
N CYS A 143 -13.96 6.51 12.47
CA CYS A 143 -13.02 5.89 11.52
C CYS A 143 -12.67 6.84 10.37
N LYS A 144 -13.68 7.50 9.77
CA LYS A 144 -13.47 8.49 8.72
C LYS A 144 -12.57 9.64 9.19
N LYS A 145 -12.87 10.24 10.34
CA LYS A 145 -12.07 11.35 10.89
C LYS A 145 -10.62 10.97 11.12
N ILE A 146 -10.36 9.76 11.64
CA ILE A 146 -9.01 9.24 11.85
C ILE A 146 -8.31 9.04 10.52
N SER A 147 -9.00 8.41 9.54
CA SER A 147 -8.48 8.17 8.21
C SER A 147 -8.10 9.47 7.50
N GLU A 148 -9.00 10.44 7.45
CA GLU A 148 -8.74 11.76 6.84
C GLU A 148 -7.59 12.50 7.52
N LYS A 149 -7.53 12.46 8.87
CA LYS A 149 -6.44 13.09 9.64
C LYS A 149 -5.06 12.52 9.29
N TRP A 150 -4.95 11.20 9.19
CA TRP A 150 -3.65 10.54 9.06
C TRP A 150 -3.28 10.24 7.61
N MET A 151 -4.25 9.95 6.74
CA MET A 151 -4.03 9.52 5.36
C MET A 151 -4.43 10.59 4.33
N GLY A 152 -5.05 11.69 4.77
CA GLY A 152 -5.52 12.75 3.87
C GLY A 152 -6.78 12.39 3.08
N ALA A 153 -7.30 11.18 3.23
CA ALA A 153 -8.51 10.68 2.58
C ALA A 153 -9.19 9.62 3.45
N ASP A 154 -10.48 9.37 3.20
CA ASP A 154 -11.20 8.26 3.81
C ASP A 154 -10.89 6.97 3.06
N ILE A 155 -10.04 6.13 3.67
CA ILE A 155 -9.68 4.78 3.17
C ILE A 155 -10.34 3.66 3.98
N THR A 156 -11.37 3.98 4.80
CA THR A 156 -12.09 2.99 5.60
C THR A 156 -12.91 2.06 4.71
N VAL A 157 -12.95 0.78 5.06
CA VAL A 157 -13.88 -0.18 4.45
C VAL A 157 -15.24 -0.03 5.11
N TYR A 158 -16.26 0.25 4.32
CA TYR A 158 -17.66 0.20 4.74
C TYR A 158 -18.30 -1.04 4.12
N ASP A 159 -19.07 -1.79 4.93
CA ASP A 159 -19.92 -2.85 4.39
C ASP A 159 -20.93 -2.23 3.42
N LYS A 160 -20.96 -2.76 2.18
CA LYS A 160 -21.94 -2.38 1.17
C LYS A 160 -23.28 -3.06 1.45
#